data_e02ef4f156a5a5168ab850343daf3b50
#
_entry.id   e02ef4f156a5a5168ab850343daf3b50
#
_cell.length_a   1.000
_cell.length_b   1.000
_cell.length_c   1.000
_cell.angle_alpha   90.00
_cell.angle_beta   90.00
_cell.angle_gamma   90.00
#
_symmetry.space_group_name_H-M   'P 1'
#
loop_
_entity.id
_entity.type
_entity.pdbx_description
1 polymer ?
#
loop_
_entity_poly.entity_id
_entity_poly.type
_entity_poly.pdbx_seq_one_letter_code
_entity_poly.pdbx_strand_id
1 'polypeptide(L)'
;VRHCQFFPYGSQMYSLEEFVTMSQNRVEGNEDRWYIGWSNCEGLTANELRKHYTMPYFLPLELDHSKTDWMFIGLPGRGASMHIDFVPGGSWQAQLSGTKEWTFETPPECYGICTSKMMVRVKPGEIIVLDGNRWFHKTRILGNDLSIVIGSEY
;
A
#
# COMPACT_ATOMS: atom_id res chain seq x y z
N VAL A 1 -3.11 15.63 16.58
CA VAL A 1 -2.68 14.22 16.73
C VAL A 1 -3.16 13.48 15.51
N ARG A 2 -2.24 13.06 14.61
CA ARG A 2 -2.59 12.17 13.50
C ARG A 2 -2.87 10.79 14.11
N HIS A 3 -4.08 10.28 13.93
CA HIS A 3 -4.42 8.93 14.35
C HIS A 3 -3.72 7.92 13.43
N CYS A 4 -3.18 6.86 14.01
CA CYS A 4 -2.77 5.69 13.24
C CYS A 4 -3.96 5.19 12.43
N GLN A 5 -3.73 4.81 11.19
CA GLN A 5 -4.79 4.32 10.32
C GLN A 5 -4.67 2.81 10.16
N PHE A 6 -5.81 2.15 10.22
CA PHE A 6 -5.92 0.72 9.93
C PHE A 6 -7.09 0.51 8.99
N PHE A 7 -6.80 -0.08 7.82
CA PHE A 7 -7.80 -0.37 6.79
C PHE A 7 -7.95 -1.87 6.61
N PRO A 8 -9.09 -2.45 6.95
CA PRO A 8 -9.34 -3.89 6.81
C PRO A 8 -9.64 -4.33 5.38
N TYR A 9 -9.96 -3.42 4.45
CA TYR A 9 -10.30 -3.71 3.04
C TYR A 9 -11.30 -4.87 2.86
N GLY A 10 -12.33 -4.91 3.69
CA GLY A 10 -13.34 -5.95 3.70
C GLY A 10 -12.89 -7.28 4.34
N SER A 11 -11.74 -7.29 5.01
CA SER A 11 -11.32 -8.38 5.89
C SER A 11 -12.05 -8.26 7.22
N GLN A 12 -12.32 -9.38 7.88
CA GLN A 12 -12.91 -9.39 9.24
C GLN A 12 -11.81 -9.17 10.28
N MET A 13 -11.13 -8.04 10.19
CA MET A 13 -10.12 -7.57 11.13
C MET A 13 -10.38 -6.11 11.47
N TYR A 14 -10.24 -5.74 12.73
CA TYR A 14 -10.60 -4.40 13.19
C TYR A 14 -9.43 -3.61 13.77
N SER A 15 -8.29 -4.26 13.97
CA SER A 15 -7.10 -3.61 14.52
C SER A 15 -5.80 -4.26 14.09
N LEU A 16 -4.69 -3.53 14.25
CA LEU A 16 -3.34 -4.08 14.07
C LEU A 16 -3.06 -5.20 15.08
N GLU A 17 -3.60 -5.11 16.29
CA GLU A 17 -3.45 -6.15 17.32
C GLU A 17 -4.05 -7.49 16.85
N GLU A 18 -5.26 -7.48 16.29
CA GLU A 18 -5.86 -8.69 15.71
C GLU A 18 -5.02 -9.25 14.55
N PHE A 19 -4.43 -8.37 13.71
CA PHE A 19 -3.55 -8.78 12.63
C PHE A 19 -2.31 -9.52 13.16
N VAL A 20 -1.61 -8.96 14.15
CA VAL A 20 -0.36 -9.56 14.65
C VAL A 20 -0.57 -10.78 15.54
N THR A 21 -1.79 -10.99 16.04
CA THR A 21 -2.16 -12.11 16.91
C THR A 21 -3.04 -13.16 16.22
N MET A 22 -3.28 -13.03 14.90
CA MET A 22 -4.13 -13.98 14.20
C MET A 22 -3.54 -15.40 14.17
N SER A 23 -4.44 -16.38 14.07
CA SER A 23 -4.08 -17.80 14.03
C SER A 23 -3.29 -18.15 12.77
N GLN A 24 -2.48 -19.21 12.83
CA GLN A 24 -1.76 -19.73 11.67
C GLN A 24 -2.72 -20.08 10.52
N ASN A 25 -3.86 -20.69 10.80
CA ASN A 25 -4.87 -21.00 9.80
C ASN A 25 -5.37 -19.76 9.06
N ARG A 26 -5.55 -18.66 9.77
CA ARG A 26 -5.96 -17.39 9.17
C ARG A 26 -4.84 -16.75 8.38
N VAL A 27 -3.61 -16.80 8.86
CA VAL A 27 -2.43 -16.35 8.11
C VAL A 27 -2.34 -17.03 6.76
N GLU A 28 -2.58 -18.35 6.71
CA GLU A 28 -2.55 -19.16 5.50
C GLU A 28 -3.78 -18.98 4.61
N GLY A 29 -4.81 -18.26 5.07
CA GLY A 29 -6.04 -18.01 4.33
C GLY A 29 -7.00 -19.20 4.27
N ASN A 30 -6.88 -20.13 5.22
CA ASN A 30 -7.77 -21.30 5.31
C ASN A 30 -9.14 -20.96 5.92
N GLU A 31 -9.23 -19.84 6.66
CA GLU A 31 -10.48 -19.35 7.26
C GLU A 31 -11.14 -18.32 6.35
N ASP A 32 -10.40 -17.24 6.00
CA ASP A 32 -10.83 -16.20 5.08
C ASP A 32 -9.63 -15.63 4.32
N ARG A 33 -9.89 -15.00 3.19
CA ARG A 33 -8.84 -14.25 2.49
C ARG A 33 -8.87 -12.79 2.92
N TRP A 34 -7.75 -12.30 3.39
CA TRP A 34 -7.62 -10.98 3.99
C TRP A 34 -6.63 -10.07 3.24
N TYR A 35 -6.81 -8.78 3.42
CA TYR A 35 -5.89 -7.73 3.00
C TYR A 35 -6.06 -6.54 3.94
N ILE A 36 -4.96 -6.02 4.46
CA ILE A 36 -4.96 -4.89 5.38
C ILE A 36 -3.98 -3.80 4.91
N GLY A 37 -4.28 -2.57 5.29
CA GLY A 37 -3.36 -1.45 5.25
C GLY A 37 -3.22 -0.85 6.64
N TRP A 38 -2.00 -0.49 6.98
CA TRP A 38 -1.70 0.15 8.26
C TRP A 38 -0.68 1.27 8.06
N SER A 39 -0.85 2.39 8.78
CA SER A 39 0.18 3.42 8.86
C SER A 39 0.58 3.69 10.29
N ASN A 40 1.86 3.97 10.51
CA ASN A 40 2.31 4.51 11.78
C ASN A 40 1.79 5.93 11.95
N CYS A 41 1.75 6.42 13.19
CA CYS A 41 1.29 7.76 13.52
C CYS A 41 2.30 8.58 14.33
N GLU A 42 3.45 8.00 14.61
CA GLU A 42 4.47 8.62 15.47
C GLU A 42 5.86 8.56 14.85
N GLY A 43 6.62 9.64 15.04
CA GLY A 43 8.00 9.72 14.57
C GLY A 43 8.94 8.68 15.18
N LEU A 44 8.69 8.23 16.42
CA LEU A 44 9.46 7.16 17.05
C LEU A 44 9.26 5.82 16.33
N THR A 45 8.02 5.49 16.00
CA THR A 45 7.69 4.29 15.22
C THR A 45 8.30 4.36 13.81
N ALA A 46 8.22 5.52 13.14
CA ALA A 46 8.88 5.72 11.85
C ALA A 46 10.39 5.50 11.93
N ASN A 47 11.04 6.04 12.96
CA ASN A 47 12.47 5.86 13.17
C ASN A 47 12.84 4.39 13.38
N GLU A 48 11.98 3.62 14.04
CA GLU A 48 12.21 2.19 14.23
C GLU A 48 12.04 1.41 12.93
N LEU A 49 10.95 1.65 12.19
CA LEU A 49 10.70 1.02 10.89
C LEU A 49 11.83 1.30 9.89
N ARG A 50 12.32 2.54 9.85
CA ARG A 50 13.40 2.98 8.94
C ARG A 50 14.79 2.43 9.25
N LYS A 51 14.96 1.68 10.32
CA LYS A 51 16.15 0.85 10.53
C LYS A 51 16.15 -0.42 9.67
N HIS A 52 14.99 -0.82 9.17
CA HIS A 52 14.79 -2.06 8.41
C HIS A 52 14.74 -1.86 6.90
N TYR A 53 14.72 -0.60 6.41
CA TYR A 53 14.77 -0.28 5.01
C TYR A 53 15.47 1.06 4.78
N THR A 54 15.96 1.28 3.56
CA THR A 54 16.50 2.57 3.12
C THR A 54 15.49 3.29 2.25
N MET A 55 15.43 4.62 2.37
CA MET A 55 14.58 5.44 1.50
C MET A 55 14.96 5.22 0.04
N PRO A 56 13.98 5.23 -0.88
CA PRO A 56 14.25 5.07 -2.30
C PRO A 56 15.25 6.11 -2.83
N TYR A 57 16.20 5.66 -3.63
CA TYR A 57 17.33 6.46 -4.14
C TYR A 57 16.91 7.68 -4.97
N PHE A 58 15.70 7.69 -5.51
CA PHE A 58 15.16 8.77 -6.34
C PHE A 58 14.55 9.91 -5.53
N LEU A 59 14.39 9.75 -4.22
CA LEU A 59 13.89 10.82 -3.35
C LEU A 59 15.04 11.75 -2.97
N PRO A 60 14.89 13.08 -3.17
CA PRO A 60 15.89 14.04 -2.75
C PRO A 60 16.14 13.99 -1.23
N LEU A 61 17.39 13.96 -0.84
CA LEU A 61 17.77 13.87 0.59
C LEU A 61 17.39 15.12 1.40
N GLU A 62 17.24 16.27 0.70
CA GLU A 62 16.92 17.55 1.33
C GLU A 62 15.43 17.74 1.59
N LEU A 63 14.57 16.85 1.08
CA LEU A 63 13.14 16.93 1.34
C LEU A 63 12.84 16.49 2.78
N ASP A 64 11.97 17.24 3.43
CA ASP A 64 11.37 16.82 4.70
C ASP A 64 10.35 15.70 4.42
N HIS A 65 10.86 14.48 4.32
CA HIS A 65 10.05 13.31 4.02
C HIS A 65 8.99 13.08 5.09
N SER A 66 7.80 12.69 4.67
CA SER A 66 6.75 12.25 5.57
C SER A 66 7.29 11.22 6.58
N LYS A 67 6.91 11.36 7.84
CA LYS A 67 7.20 10.37 8.89
C LYS A 67 6.10 9.32 9.01
N THR A 68 5.25 9.23 7.98
CA THR A 68 4.20 8.22 7.88
C THR A 68 4.64 7.15 6.91
N ASP A 69 4.87 5.96 7.44
CA ASP A 69 5.13 4.77 6.65
C ASP A 69 3.86 3.94 6.57
N TRP A 70 3.57 3.43 5.39
CA TRP A 70 2.43 2.58 5.11
C TRP A 70 2.89 1.14 4.91
N MET A 71 2.16 0.20 5.46
CA MET A 71 2.31 -1.21 5.19
C MET A 71 1.01 -1.77 4.62
N PHE A 72 1.10 -2.50 3.52
CA PHE A 72 -0.03 -3.19 2.91
C PHE A 72 0.32 -4.66 2.78
N ILE A 73 -0.46 -5.50 3.44
CA ILE A 73 -0.18 -6.94 3.53
C ILE A 73 -1.47 -7.71 3.22
N GLY A 74 -1.35 -8.78 2.45
CA GLY A 74 -2.52 -9.61 2.17
C GLY A 74 -2.28 -10.81 1.28
N LEU A 75 -3.33 -11.59 1.14
CA LEU A 75 -3.34 -12.85 0.42
C LEU A 75 -3.71 -12.68 -1.05
N PRO A 76 -3.30 -13.62 -1.93
CA PRO A 76 -3.64 -13.63 -3.34
C PRO A 76 -5.13 -13.47 -3.61
N GLY A 77 -5.48 -12.71 -4.66
CA GLY A 77 -6.85 -12.40 -5.04
C GLY A 77 -7.45 -11.20 -4.31
N ARG A 78 -6.82 -10.73 -3.24
CA ARG A 78 -7.25 -9.53 -2.47
C ARG A 78 -6.48 -8.29 -2.91
N GLY A 79 -6.92 -7.12 -2.42
CA GLY A 79 -6.32 -5.82 -2.70
C GLY A 79 -7.28 -4.68 -2.35
N ALA A 80 -6.90 -3.45 -2.62
CA ALA A 80 -7.74 -2.29 -2.46
C ALA A 80 -8.70 -2.14 -3.65
N SER A 81 -9.97 -1.81 -3.37
CA SER A 81 -10.97 -1.44 -4.39
C SER A 81 -10.61 -0.12 -5.07
N MET A 82 -11.30 0.22 -6.17
CA MET A 82 -11.06 1.48 -6.89
C MET A 82 -11.33 2.68 -5.98
N HIS A 83 -10.33 3.56 -5.85
CA HIS A 83 -10.39 4.77 -5.02
C HIS A 83 -9.39 5.80 -5.53
N ILE A 84 -9.44 6.99 -4.98
CA ILE A 84 -8.37 7.99 -4.98
C ILE A 84 -7.90 8.18 -3.55
N ASP A 85 -6.63 8.54 -3.38
CA ASP A 85 -6.07 8.87 -2.08
C ASP A 85 -6.43 10.30 -1.66
N PHE A 86 -6.19 10.59 -0.40
CA PHE A 86 -6.24 11.94 0.12
C PHE A 86 -5.02 12.15 1.03
N VAL A 87 -3.88 12.38 0.38
CA VAL A 87 -2.56 12.52 1.03
C VAL A 87 -1.89 13.83 0.60
N PRO A 88 -0.94 14.37 1.37
CA PRO A 88 -0.34 15.68 1.09
C PRO A 88 0.42 15.80 -0.23
N GLY A 89 0.91 14.69 -0.78
CA GLY A 89 1.76 14.68 -1.97
C GLY A 89 1.66 13.40 -2.78
N GLY A 90 2.68 13.12 -3.55
CA GLY A 90 2.85 11.83 -4.20
C GLY A 90 3.19 10.74 -3.20
N SER A 91 3.06 9.51 -3.62
CA SER A 91 3.43 8.35 -2.81
C SER A 91 4.26 7.35 -3.61
N TRP A 92 5.05 6.59 -2.89
CA TRP A 92 5.76 5.45 -3.44
C TRP A 92 5.41 4.20 -2.65
N GLN A 93 5.42 3.06 -3.32
CA GLN A 93 5.21 1.76 -2.70
C GLN A 93 6.22 0.75 -3.25
N ALA A 94 7.00 0.13 -2.37
CA ALA A 94 7.97 -0.91 -2.68
C ALA A 94 7.35 -2.28 -2.40
N GLN A 95 7.38 -3.15 -3.39
CA GLN A 95 6.93 -4.54 -3.26
C GLN A 95 8.05 -5.38 -2.68
N LEU A 96 7.85 -5.92 -1.48
CA LEU A 96 8.84 -6.75 -0.77
C LEU A 96 8.62 -8.24 -1.03
N SER A 97 7.36 -8.67 -1.11
CA SER A 97 6.98 -10.06 -1.36
C SER A 97 5.68 -10.11 -2.17
N GLY A 98 5.47 -11.18 -2.91
CA GLY A 98 4.32 -11.35 -3.80
C GLY A 98 4.33 -10.41 -5.00
N THR A 99 3.35 -10.53 -5.86
CA THR A 99 3.17 -9.66 -7.04
C THR A 99 1.83 -8.94 -6.95
N LYS A 100 1.84 -7.64 -7.15
CA LYS A 100 0.63 -6.81 -7.12
C LYS A 100 0.36 -6.21 -8.48
N GLU A 101 -0.84 -6.39 -8.98
CA GLU A 101 -1.35 -5.73 -10.17
C GLU A 101 -2.09 -4.45 -9.76
N TRP A 102 -1.68 -3.34 -10.35
CA TRP A 102 -2.30 -2.05 -10.23
C TRP A 102 -3.12 -1.76 -11.48
N THR A 103 -4.33 -1.27 -11.30
CA THR A 103 -5.16 -0.74 -12.36
C THR A 103 -5.42 0.73 -12.08
N PHE A 104 -5.10 1.58 -13.05
CA PHE A 104 -5.35 3.02 -13.00
C PHE A 104 -6.44 3.40 -13.98
N GLU A 105 -7.31 4.31 -13.59
CA GLU A 105 -8.31 4.96 -14.44
C GLU A 105 -8.13 6.47 -14.38
N THR A 106 -8.36 7.13 -15.52
CA THR A 106 -8.18 8.56 -15.65
C THR A 106 -9.16 9.35 -14.80
N PRO A 107 -8.73 10.48 -14.23
CA PRO A 107 -9.66 11.43 -13.61
C PRO A 107 -10.61 12.04 -14.65
N PRO A 108 -11.79 12.49 -14.22
CA PRO A 108 -12.82 13.05 -15.13
C PRO A 108 -12.31 14.19 -16.02
N GLU A 109 -11.39 15.00 -15.49
CA GLU A 109 -10.80 16.15 -16.20
C GLU A 109 -9.97 15.74 -17.43
N CYS A 110 -9.60 14.49 -17.51
CA CYS A 110 -8.76 13.95 -18.56
C CYS A 110 -9.52 13.02 -19.52
N TYR A 111 -10.82 12.82 -19.34
CA TYR A 111 -11.62 11.96 -20.19
C TYR A 111 -11.58 12.41 -21.65
N GLY A 112 -11.31 11.47 -22.55
CA GLY A 112 -11.22 11.71 -23.98
C GLY A 112 -9.85 12.19 -24.47
N ILE A 113 -8.92 12.55 -23.58
CA ILE A 113 -7.57 13.01 -23.93
C ILE A 113 -6.52 12.00 -23.44
N CYS A 114 -6.66 11.53 -22.22
CA CYS A 114 -5.72 10.59 -21.60
C CYS A 114 -6.07 9.13 -21.92
N THR A 115 -5.08 8.25 -21.75
CA THR A 115 -5.32 6.80 -21.77
C THR A 115 -6.30 6.44 -20.67
N SER A 116 -7.46 5.90 -21.02
CA SER A 116 -8.57 5.67 -20.08
C SER A 116 -8.26 4.68 -18.99
N LYS A 117 -7.37 3.73 -19.26
CA LYS A 117 -7.01 2.68 -18.31
C LYS A 117 -5.57 2.20 -18.53
N MET A 118 -4.84 2.06 -17.44
CA MET A 118 -3.49 1.48 -17.44
C MET A 118 -3.41 0.35 -16.42
N MET A 119 -2.60 -0.67 -16.73
CA MET A 119 -2.34 -1.79 -15.81
C MET A 119 -0.85 -2.00 -15.69
N VAL A 120 -0.37 -2.13 -14.46
CA VAL A 120 1.04 -2.36 -14.14
C VAL A 120 1.13 -3.48 -13.12
N ARG A 121 2.09 -4.39 -13.32
CA ARG A 121 2.43 -5.44 -12.34
C ARG A 121 3.72 -5.07 -11.67
N VAL A 122 3.68 -5.01 -10.35
CA VAL A 122 4.83 -4.69 -9.49
C VAL A 122 5.26 -5.97 -8.78
N LYS A 123 6.51 -6.37 -8.99
CA LYS A 123 7.12 -7.59 -8.47
C LYS A 123 8.04 -7.27 -7.29
N PRO A 124 8.45 -8.28 -6.51
CA PRO A 124 9.43 -8.08 -5.44
C PRO A 124 10.69 -7.35 -5.93
N GLY A 125 11.09 -6.32 -5.20
CA GLY A 125 12.22 -5.44 -5.53
C GLY A 125 11.87 -4.25 -6.43
N GLU A 126 10.65 -4.15 -6.96
CA GLU A 126 10.19 -3.02 -7.75
C GLU A 126 9.45 -2.00 -6.88
N ILE A 127 9.52 -0.74 -7.29
CA ILE A 127 8.86 0.39 -6.63
C ILE A 127 7.94 1.06 -7.64
N ILE A 128 6.70 1.31 -7.24
CA ILE A 128 5.77 2.15 -7.99
C ILE A 128 5.69 3.53 -7.33
N VAL A 129 5.65 4.57 -8.16
CA VAL A 129 5.47 5.96 -7.75
C VAL A 129 4.21 6.49 -8.40
N LEU A 130 3.33 7.10 -7.65
CA LEU A 130 2.04 7.56 -8.15
C LEU A 130 1.57 8.85 -7.48
N ASP A 131 0.77 9.62 -8.20
CA ASP A 131 -0.11 10.66 -7.65
C ASP A 131 -1.50 10.05 -7.42
N GLY A 132 -1.66 9.39 -6.27
CA GLY A 132 -2.91 8.72 -5.89
C GLY A 132 -4.07 9.68 -5.66
N ASN A 133 -3.81 10.98 -5.49
CA ASN A 133 -4.86 12.00 -5.33
C ASN A 133 -5.59 12.31 -6.65
N ARG A 134 -4.97 12.03 -7.77
CA ARG A 134 -5.50 12.36 -9.11
C ARG A 134 -5.98 11.15 -9.88
N TRP A 135 -5.25 10.04 -9.81
CA TRP A 135 -5.56 8.83 -10.54
C TRP A 135 -6.38 7.88 -9.70
N PHE A 136 -7.55 7.50 -10.20
CA PHE A 136 -8.29 6.37 -9.63
C PHE A 136 -7.45 5.13 -9.76
N HIS A 137 -7.34 4.37 -8.67
CA HIS A 137 -6.54 3.16 -8.68
C HIS A 137 -7.12 2.07 -7.80
N LYS A 138 -6.86 0.85 -8.20
CA LYS A 138 -7.15 -0.37 -7.44
C LYS A 138 -5.99 -1.32 -7.53
N THR A 139 -5.92 -2.25 -6.59
CA THR A 139 -4.87 -3.27 -6.57
C THR A 139 -5.46 -4.67 -6.47
N ARG A 140 -4.70 -5.65 -6.97
CA ARG A 140 -4.99 -7.06 -6.80
C ARG A 140 -3.69 -7.85 -6.66
N ILE A 141 -3.60 -8.71 -5.66
CA ILE A 141 -2.47 -9.60 -5.46
C ILE A 141 -2.62 -10.79 -6.41
N LEU A 142 -1.55 -11.06 -7.17
CA LEU A 142 -1.47 -12.16 -8.13
C LEU A 142 -0.62 -13.32 -7.57
N GLY A 143 -0.76 -14.48 -8.20
CA GLY A 143 0.03 -15.67 -7.83
C GLY A 143 -0.47 -16.34 -6.56
N ASN A 144 0.45 -16.93 -5.79
CA ASN A 144 0.16 -17.71 -4.60
C ASN A 144 0.86 -17.16 -3.34
N ASP A 145 1.74 -16.18 -3.50
CA ASP A 145 2.56 -15.67 -2.41
C ASP A 145 1.86 -14.54 -1.65
N LEU A 146 2.15 -14.48 -0.35
CA LEU A 146 1.77 -13.34 0.49
C LEU A 146 2.37 -12.05 -0.07
N SER A 147 1.55 -11.05 -0.28
CA SER A 147 2.01 -9.73 -0.69
C SER A 147 2.35 -8.89 0.54
N ILE A 148 3.56 -8.32 0.54
CA ILE A 148 4.03 -7.37 1.55
C ILE A 148 4.55 -6.15 0.80
N VAL A 149 4.03 -4.99 1.18
CA VAL A 149 4.39 -3.70 0.60
C VAL A 149 4.67 -2.71 1.71
N ILE A 150 5.73 -1.92 1.54
CA ILE A 150 5.99 -0.72 2.35
C ILE A 150 5.95 0.50 1.44
N GLY A 151 5.49 1.62 1.95
CA GLY A 151 5.45 2.87 1.21
C GLY A 151 5.42 4.09 2.11
N SER A 152 5.57 5.25 1.53
CA SER A 152 5.47 6.54 2.22
C SER A 152 5.08 7.64 1.22
N GLU A 153 4.75 8.79 1.76
CA GLU A 153 4.46 10.02 1.02
C GLU A 153 5.73 10.89 0.90
N TYR A 154 5.77 11.76 -0.11
CA TYR A 154 6.88 12.70 -0.33
C TYR A 154 6.39 14.04 -0.94
#